data_0fa4971b02eafe4eddcb5710db1bf7c0
#
_entry.id   0fa4971b02eafe4eddcb5710db1bf7c0
#
_cell.length_a   1.000
_cell.length_b   1.000
_cell.length_c   1.000
_cell.angle_alpha   90.00
_cell.angle_beta   90.00
_cell.angle_gamma   90.00
#
_symmetry.space_group_name_H-M   'P 1'
#
loop_
_entity.id
_entity.type
_entity.pdbx_description
1 polymer ?
#
loop_
_entity_poly.entity_id
_entity_poly.type
_entity_poly.pdbx_seq_one_letter_code
_entity_poly.pdbx_strand_id
1 'polypeptide(L)'
;MIKYVRALDQEEVLRDIVLTLGLNYIDLGRVRVVYSFGANTRAIARIWAIPKVVMEAFNLKPLYVIELVSEKFSKLNNEEKAKVIIHEILHIPLKFSGGLRSHGDKVNVREVNKLYKKYIEIKNRNTS
;
A
#
# COMPACT_ATOMS: atom_id res chain seq x y z
N MET A 1 10.57 5.98 21.23
CA MET A 1 10.53 4.64 20.60
C MET A 1 9.29 4.55 19.69
N ILE A 2 9.45 4.01 18.48
CA ILE A 2 8.32 3.85 17.56
C ILE A 2 7.51 2.62 17.98
N LYS A 3 6.20 2.77 18.00
CA LYS A 3 5.28 1.66 18.24
C LYS A 3 4.57 1.31 16.93
N TYR A 4 4.44 0.03 16.63
CA TYR A 4 3.71 -0.44 15.46
C TYR A 4 2.50 -1.27 15.87
N VAL A 5 1.36 -1.03 15.22
CA VAL A 5 0.12 -1.76 15.45
C VAL A 5 -0.48 -2.17 14.11
N ARG A 6 -0.95 -3.42 13.97
CA ARG A 6 -1.60 -3.85 12.74
C ARG A 6 -2.80 -2.94 12.43
N ALA A 7 -2.89 -2.48 11.21
CA ALA A 7 -3.97 -1.62 10.73
C ALA A 7 -4.99 -2.47 9.97
N LEU A 8 -5.74 -3.30 10.70
CA LEU A 8 -6.68 -4.24 10.08
C LEU A 8 -7.77 -3.53 9.27
N ASP A 9 -8.19 -2.35 9.71
CA ASP A 9 -9.15 -1.51 8.99
C ASP A 9 -8.60 -1.10 7.62
N GLN A 10 -7.32 -0.75 7.54
CA GLN A 10 -6.70 -0.33 6.29
C GLN A 10 -6.30 -1.54 5.43
N GLU A 11 -6.05 -2.70 6.03
CA GLU A 11 -5.88 -3.94 5.26
C GLU A 11 -7.15 -4.29 4.50
N GLU A 12 -8.33 -4.02 5.08
CA GLU A 12 -9.60 -4.20 4.37
C GLU A 12 -9.73 -3.23 3.19
N VAL A 13 -9.32 -1.97 3.38
CA VAL A 13 -9.31 -0.98 2.29
C VAL A 13 -8.37 -1.44 1.16
N LEU A 14 -7.16 -1.89 1.52
CA LEU A 14 -6.19 -2.43 0.57
C LEU A 14 -6.78 -3.60 -0.21
N ARG A 15 -7.40 -4.54 0.49
CA ARG A 15 -8.03 -5.71 -0.13
C ARG A 15 -9.11 -5.28 -1.13
N ASP A 16 -9.99 -4.37 -0.74
CA ASP A 16 -11.06 -3.88 -1.60
C ASP A 16 -10.50 -3.22 -2.86
N ILE A 17 -9.48 -2.39 -2.71
CA ILE A 17 -8.82 -1.73 -3.85
C ILE A 17 -8.22 -2.76 -4.81
N VAL A 18 -7.47 -3.70 -4.28
CA VAL A 18 -6.79 -4.72 -5.09
C VAL A 18 -7.79 -5.60 -5.84
N LEU A 19 -8.83 -6.05 -5.17
CA LEU A 19 -9.85 -6.91 -5.78
C LEU A 19 -10.69 -6.13 -6.79
N THR A 20 -11.10 -4.92 -6.46
CA THR A 20 -11.93 -4.08 -7.33
C THR A 20 -11.19 -3.71 -8.60
N LEU A 21 -9.92 -3.35 -8.49
CA LEU A 21 -9.09 -2.97 -9.65
C LEU A 21 -8.50 -4.17 -10.40
N GLY A 22 -8.69 -5.38 -9.88
CA GLY A 22 -8.16 -6.58 -10.52
C GLY A 22 -6.64 -6.64 -10.55
N LEU A 23 -5.98 -6.16 -9.49
CA LEU A 23 -4.51 -6.16 -9.41
C LEU A 23 -4.02 -7.55 -9.01
N ASN A 24 -4.14 -8.51 -9.92
CA ASN A 24 -3.95 -9.93 -9.62
C ASN A 24 -2.51 -10.30 -9.27
N TYR A 25 -1.54 -9.43 -9.58
CA TYR A 25 -0.15 -9.67 -9.23
C TYR A 25 0.14 -9.44 -7.75
N ILE A 26 -0.75 -8.75 -7.03
CA ILE A 26 -0.59 -8.49 -5.60
C ILE A 26 -1.05 -9.71 -4.82
N ASP A 27 -0.12 -10.35 -4.10
CA ASP A 27 -0.45 -11.45 -3.18
C ASP A 27 -0.85 -10.84 -1.83
N LEU A 28 -2.16 -10.75 -1.59
CA LEU A 28 -2.70 -10.13 -0.38
C LEU A 28 -2.24 -10.82 0.91
N GLY A 29 -1.90 -12.10 0.83
CA GLY A 29 -1.35 -12.82 1.99
C GLY A 29 0.06 -12.39 2.36
N ARG A 30 0.72 -11.61 1.50
CA ARG A 30 2.11 -11.21 1.68
C ARG A 30 2.28 -9.70 1.76
N VAL A 31 1.20 -8.96 1.94
CA VAL A 31 1.21 -7.52 2.19
C VAL A 31 0.44 -7.25 3.47
N ARG A 32 1.05 -6.51 4.38
CA ARG A 32 0.41 -6.12 5.65
C ARG A 32 0.42 -4.61 5.76
N VAL A 33 -0.48 -4.08 6.55
CA VAL A 33 -0.55 -2.65 6.83
C VAL A 33 -0.42 -2.46 8.35
N VAL A 34 0.42 -1.51 8.74
CA VAL A 34 0.59 -1.16 10.15
C VAL A 34 0.42 0.35 10.32
N TYR A 35 -0.03 0.76 11.50
CA TYR A 35 0.10 2.13 11.96
C TYR A 35 1.40 2.25 12.74
N SER A 36 2.14 3.34 12.51
CA SER A 36 3.27 3.69 13.38
C SER A 36 2.91 4.89 14.24
N PHE A 37 3.39 4.88 15.47
CA PHE A 37 3.22 5.97 16.44
C PHE A 37 4.59 6.41 16.89
N GLY A 38 4.86 7.72 16.80
CA GLY A 38 6.14 8.28 17.21
C GLY A 38 7.24 8.16 16.16
N ALA A 39 6.90 7.89 14.90
CA ALA A 39 7.88 7.85 13.83
C ALA A 39 8.38 9.27 13.51
N ASN A 40 9.69 9.44 13.45
CA ASN A 40 10.31 10.71 13.10
C ASN A 40 10.53 10.78 11.59
N THR A 41 9.47 11.09 10.85
CA THR A 41 9.51 11.15 9.40
C THR A 41 8.53 12.23 8.89
N ARG A 42 8.82 12.81 7.73
CA ARG A 42 7.90 13.73 7.05
C ARG A 42 6.85 12.99 6.23
N ALA A 43 7.06 11.71 5.96
CA ALA A 43 6.15 10.92 5.15
C ALA A 43 4.83 10.67 5.87
N ILE A 44 3.74 10.62 5.10
CA ILE A 44 2.43 10.20 5.60
C ILE A 44 2.38 8.68 5.69
N ALA A 45 3.03 8.02 4.74
CA ALA A 45 3.13 6.57 4.68
C ALA A 45 4.42 6.20 3.96
N ARG A 46 4.82 4.96 4.14
CA ARG A 46 5.96 4.40 3.42
C ARG A 46 5.79 2.89 3.33
N ILE A 47 6.42 2.27 2.32
CA ILE A 47 6.34 0.84 2.14
C ILE A 47 7.72 0.23 2.37
N TRP A 48 7.71 -0.95 2.99
CA TRP A 48 8.92 -1.70 3.30
C TRP A 48 8.86 -3.04 2.57
N ALA A 49 9.98 -3.43 1.98
CA ALA A 49 10.17 -4.76 1.42
C ALA A 49 11.27 -5.45 2.21
N ILE A 50 11.16 -6.76 2.40
CA ILE A 50 12.28 -7.48 3.05
C ILE A 50 13.46 -7.50 2.08
N PRO A 51 14.70 -7.31 2.62
CA PRO A 51 15.88 -7.32 1.75
C PRO A 51 16.06 -8.66 1.04
N LYS A 52 16.58 -8.60 -0.20
CA LYS A 52 16.81 -9.79 -1.01
C LYS A 52 17.71 -10.81 -0.28
N VAL A 53 18.73 -10.32 0.44
CA VAL A 53 19.63 -11.22 1.18
C VAL A 53 18.87 -12.01 2.24
N VAL A 54 17.86 -11.41 2.86
CA VAL A 54 17.03 -12.10 3.86
C VAL A 54 16.14 -13.15 3.19
N MET A 55 15.54 -12.78 2.04
CA MET A 55 14.73 -13.72 1.26
C MET A 55 15.53 -14.95 0.87
N GLU A 56 16.74 -14.74 0.37
CA GLU A 56 17.62 -15.84 -0.04
C GLU A 56 18.07 -16.70 1.14
N ALA A 57 18.50 -16.06 2.23
CA ALA A 57 19.04 -16.77 3.38
C ALA A 57 18.00 -17.67 4.08
N PHE A 58 16.76 -17.22 4.12
CA PHE A 58 15.67 -17.93 4.81
C PHE A 58 14.69 -18.59 3.84
N ASN A 59 14.98 -18.56 2.56
CA ASN A 59 14.11 -19.12 1.52
C ASN A 59 12.68 -18.59 1.62
N LEU A 60 12.57 -17.26 1.71
CA LEU A 60 11.30 -16.57 1.82
C LEU A 60 10.87 -15.98 0.47
N LYS A 61 9.58 -15.98 0.22
CA LYS A 61 8.97 -15.22 -0.87
C LYS A 61 8.91 -13.75 -0.47
N PRO A 62 8.73 -12.81 -1.43
CA PRO A 62 8.63 -11.39 -1.11
C PRO A 62 7.53 -11.09 -0.09
N LEU A 63 7.83 -10.17 0.82
CA LEU A 63 6.91 -9.67 1.84
C LEU A 63 7.00 -8.17 1.84
N TYR A 64 5.84 -7.51 1.97
CA TYR A 64 5.74 -6.05 1.99
C TYR A 64 4.92 -5.60 3.19
N VAL A 65 5.31 -4.47 3.76
CA VAL A 65 4.55 -3.82 4.82
C VAL A 65 4.35 -2.36 4.44
N ILE A 66 3.09 -1.92 4.43
CA ILE A 66 2.76 -0.52 4.29
C ILE A 66 2.64 0.05 5.70
N GLU A 67 3.44 1.07 5.98
CA GLU A 67 3.43 1.78 7.26
C GLU A 67 2.68 3.09 7.09
N LEU A 68 1.61 3.27 7.87
CA LEU A 68 0.84 4.50 7.89
C LEU A 68 1.27 5.28 9.15
N VAL A 69 1.83 6.47 8.94
CA VAL A 69 2.29 7.32 10.06
C VAL A 69 1.04 7.91 10.71
N SER A 70 0.64 7.35 11.85
CA SER A 70 -0.67 7.60 12.45
C SER A 70 -0.94 9.08 12.70
N GLU A 71 0.03 9.83 13.21
CA GLU A 71 -0.12 11.24 13.52
C GLU A 71 -0.50 12.10 12.31
N LYS A 72 -0.14 11.63 11.11
CA LYS A 72 -0.43 12.32 9.85
C LYS A 72 -1.58 11.69 9.09
N PHE A 73 -1.57 10.36 9.00
CA PHE A 73 -2.57 9.63 8.23
C PHE A 73 -3.98 9.81 8.80
N SER A 74 -4.11 9.84 10.13
CA SER A 74 -5.41 9.96 10.78
C SER A 74 -6.14 11.26 10.46
N LYS A 75 -5.42 12.29 10.01
CA LYS A 75 -6.00 13.58 9.64
C LYS A 75 -6.61 13.61 8.24
N LEU A 76 -6.40 12.57 7.46
CA LEU A 76 -6.87 12.50 6.07
C LEU A 76 -8.33 12.04 6.03
N ASN A 77 -9.06 12.47 4.99
CA ASN A 77 -10.40 11.92 4.73
C ASN A 77 -10.28 10.56 4.01
N ASN A 78 -11.41 9.90 3.80
CA ASN A 78 -11.41 8.55 3.23
C ASN A 78 -10.84 8.49 1.81
N GLU A 79 -11.12 9.50 0.98
CA GLU A 79 -10.55 9.56 -0.37
C GLU A 79 -9.02 9.67 -0.31
N GLU A 80 -8.51 10.57 0.51
CA GLU A 80 -7.07 10.78 0.68
C GLU A 80 -6.38 9.54 1.23
N LYS A 81 -7.02 8.85 2.21
CA LYS A 81 -6.50 7.61 2.76
C LYS A 81 -6.39 6.52 1.70
N ALA A 82 -7.43 6.35 0.87
CA ALA A 82 -7.41 5.37 -0.21
C ALA A 82 -6.30 5.68 -1.22
N LYS A 83 -6.12 6.96 -1.56
CA LYS A 83 -5.05 7.37 -2.48
C LYS A 83 -3.66 7.09 -1.91
N VAL A 84 -3.47 7.24 -0.60
CA VAL A 84 -2.20 6.88 0.06
C VAL A 84 -1.93 5.38 -0.11
N ILE A 85 -2.93 4.54 0.13
CA ILE A 85 -2.78 3.09 -0.06
C ILE A 85 -2.43 2.76 -1.51
N ILE A 86 -3.12 3.36 -2.47
CA ILE A 86 -2.84 3.15 -3.90
C ILE A 86 -1.40 3.56 -4.23
N HIS A 87 -0.96 4.72 -3.71
CA HIS A 87 0.41 5.20 -3.92
C HIS A 87 1.44 4.17 -3.46
N GLU A 88 1.24 3.61 -2.25
CA GLU A 88 2.20 2.66 -1.71
C GLU A 88 2.21 1.34 -2.50
N ILE A 89 1.06 0.82 -2.89
CA ILE A 89 1.05 -0.44 -3.68
C ILE A 89 1.62 -0.25 -5.09
N LEU A 90 1.63 0.96 -5.63
CA LEU A 90 2.29 1.23 -6.92
C LEU A 90 3.79 1.01 -6.85
N HIS A 91 4.39 1.08 -5.67
CA HIS A 91 5.82 0.77 -5.50
C HIS A 91 6.11 -0.73 -5.64
N ILE A 92 5.10 -1.59 -5.53
CA ILE A 92 5.30 -3.04 -5.66
C ILE A 92 5.46 -3.40 -7.14
N PRO A 93 6.54 -4.10 -7.53
CA PRO A 93 6.74 -4.48 -8.93
C PRO A 93 5.61 -5.36 -9.44
N LEU A 94 5.29 -5.25 -10.74
CA LEU A 94 4.20 -6.00 -11.37
C LEU A 94 4.38 -7.51 -11.29
N LYS A 95 5.60 -8.00 -11.11
CA LYS A 95 5.86 -9.44 -10.95
C LYS A 95 5.85 -9.87 -9.49
N PHE A 96 5.65 -8.94 -8.56
CA PHE A 96 5.69 -9.23 -7.13
C PHE A 96 6.99 -9.98 -6.75
N SER A 97 8.10 -9.53 -7.30
CA SER A 97 9.38 -10.27 -7.27
C SER A 97 10.32 -9.83 -6.15
N GLY A 98 9.88 -8.92 -5.30
CA GLY A 98 10.74 -8.30 -4.29
C GLY A 98 11.26 -6.95 -4.77
N GLY A 99 11.79 -6.16 -3.83
CA GLY A 99 12.21 -4.79 -4.12
C GLY A 99 11.02 -3.87 -4.36
N LEU A 100 11.33 -2.60 -4.62
CA LEU A 100 10.31 -1.56 -4.80
C LEU A 100 10.63 -0.73 -6.04
N ARG A 101 9.58 -0.29 -6.76
CA ARG A 101 9.72 0.68 -7.85
C ARG A 101 9.85 2.08 -7.26
N SER A 102 10.73 2.89 -7.86
CA SER A 102 10.91 4.29 -7.45
C SER A 102 9.81 5.17 -8.03
N HIS A 103 9.66 6.37 -7.47
CA HIS A 103 8.82 7.40 -8.08
C HIS A 103 9.25 7.69 -9.51
N GLY A 104 8.31 7.96 -10.40
CA GLY A 104 8.58 8.20 -11.81
C GLY A 104 7.35 7.90 -12.67
N ASP A 105 7.55 7.24 -13.81
CA ASP A 105 6.49 7.00 -14.80
C ASP A 105 5.35 6.14 -14.25
N LYS A 106 5.60 5.24 -13.31
CA LYS A 106 4.62 4.29 -12.79
C LYS A 106 4.14 4.65 -11.39
N VAL A 107 4.92 5.42 -10.63
CA VAL A 107 4.60 5.80 -9.24
C VAL A 107 4.60 7.33 -9.18
N ASN A 108 3.42 7.93 -9.36
CA ASN A 108 3.24 9.38 -9.33
C ASN A 108 1.79 9.74 -9.05
N VAL A 109 1.53 11.01 -8.81
CA VAL A 109 0.20 11.52 -8.45
C VAL A 109 -0.82 11.22 -9.55
N ARG A 110 -0.44 11.36 -10.82
CA ARG A 110 -1.33 11.14 -11.95
C ARG A 110 -1.81 9.69 -12.00
N GLU A 111 -0.90 8.74 -11.80
CA GLU A 111 -1.26 7.32 -11.79
C GLU A 111 -2.15 6.98 -10.59
N VAL A 112 -1.88 7.56 -9.42
CA VAL A 112 -2.73 7.38 -8.24
C VAL A 112 -4.15 7.87 -8.52
N ASN A 113 -4.29 9.08 -9.05
CA ASN A 113 -5.61 9.66 -9.33
C ASN A 113 -6.37 8.86 -10.38
N LYS A 114 -5.66 8.37 -11.40
CA LYS A 114 -6.25 7.53 -12.44
C LYS A 114 -6.82 6.24 -11.88
N LEU A 115 -6.06 5.56 -11.02
CA LEU A 115 -6.50 4.31 -10.39
C LEU A 115 -7.64 4.56 -9.40
N TYR A 116 -7.56 5.63 -8.62
CA TYR A 116 -8.63 5.97 -7.69
C TYR A 116 -9.95 6.23 -8.43
N LYS A 117 -9.89 7.01 -9.52
CA LYS A 117 -11.08 7.29 -10.33
C LYS A 117 -11.70 5.99 -10.85
N LYS A 118 -10.88 5.09 -11.38
CA LYS A 118 -11.33 3.78 -11.85
C LYS A 118 -11.96 2.96 -10.74
N TYR A 119 -11.33 2.95 -9.57
CA TYR A 119 -11.83 2.24 -8.39
C TYR A 119 -13.22 2.72 -8.02
N ILE A 120 -13.42 4.04 -7.91
CA ILE A 120 -14.71 4.63 -7.55
C ILE A 120 -15.77 4.36 -8.63
N GLU A 121 -15.41 4.44 -9.92
CA GLU A 121 -16.33 4.15 -11.02
C GLU A 121 -16.86 2.71 -10.94
N ILE A 122 -15.96 1.75 -10.67
CA ILE A 122 -16.37 0.35 -10.55
C ILE A 122 -17.24 0.15 -9.31
N LYS A 123 -16.89 0.75 -8.19
CA LYS A 123 -17.70 0.67 -6.96
C LYS A 123 -19.10 1.22 -7.18
N ASN A 124 -19.23 2.36 -7.85
CA ASN A 124 -20.51 2.98 -8.11
C ASN A 124 -21.38 2.13 -9.04
N ARG A 125 -20.79 1.47 -10.03
CA ARG A 125 -21.52 0.56 -10.91
C ARG A 125 -22.06 -0.65 -10.15
N ASN A 126 -21.29 -1.15 -9.18
CA ASN A 126 -21.67 -2.33 -8.41
C ASN A 126 -22.76 -2.07 -7.38
N THR A 127 -22.99 -0.79 -7.03
CA THR A 127 -23.98 -0.40 -6.03
C THR A 127 -25.30 0.13 -6.61
N SER A 128 -25.35 0.30 -7.92
CA SER A 128 -26.57 0.80 -8.59
C SER A 128 -27.57 -0.28 -8.96
#